data_ed9080d09ce8532cbb87a57ddc5824e0
#
_entry.id   ed9080d09ce8532cbb87a57ddc5824e0
#
_cell.length_a   1.000
_cell.length_b   1.000
_cell.length_c   1.000
_cell.angle_alpha   90.00
_cell.angle_beta   90.00
_cell.angle_gamma   90.00
#
_symmetry.space_group_name_H-M   'P 1'
#
loop_
_entity.id
_entity.type
_entity.pdbx_description
1 polymer ?
#
loop_
_entity_poly.entity_id
_entity_poly.type
_entity_poly.pdbx_seq_one_letter_code
_entity_poly.pdbx_strand_id
1 'polypeptide(L)'
;MAQKVLSRIKTFLADKLQEEILRRKEYNKDWEASLSDLRTLYVLVKDGKASKEHYQLVNKVMKRLPKDWETMDSEYIAIAMLVKHAQKETVLKEAVQVLHSRLEHSDGAYLAYRGGAYPSIDRRLHIHTQVMEAWQTVVPEDSTMIKQMQLWLLNQKRTQGWKSPIDCINAVFALTGGKIDTISMPTPNVVRDTLDTKFTHKMTISNTFSQPMWVAVYAEYFLPMDSIDADGTDFALTRSFSHQNPSVGDRVTETYIIEAKRDYEFVVLSVPRSGATEPCTKLSTYGWQKGVNYYMQVRETHTDYFIPQLPHGRYVLQLEYTAERSGQYSTGVPTIKCCYAEEFRAHGTNHRLSIKD
;
A
#
# COMPACT_ATOMS: atom_id res chain seq x y z
N MET A 1 24.33 -15.22 -23.74
CA MET A 1 24.85 -15.39 -22.36
C MET A 1 23.72 -15.75 -21.39
N ALA A 2 22.62 -15.00 -21.30
CA ALA A 2 21.50 -15.23 -20.37
C ALA A 2 20.86 -16.63 -20.46
N GLN A 3 20.56 -17.15 -21.65
CA GLN A 3 19.97 -18.49 -21.81
C GLN A 3 20.86 -19.62 -21.28
N LYS A 4 22.19 -19.52 -21.44
CA LYS A 4 23.13 -20.51 -20.91
C LYS A 4 23.18 -20.50 -19.39
N VAL A 5 23.09 -19.32 -18.79
CA VAL A 5 22.99 -19.17 -17.33
C VAL A 5 21.69 -19.74 -16.80
N LEU A 6 20.56 -19.40 -17.42
CA LEU A 6 19.24 -19.92 -17.06
C LEU A 6 19.18 -21.46 -17.15
N SER A 7 19.72 -22.06 -18.22
CA SER A 7 19.80 -23.52 -18.34
C SER A 7 20.57 -24.17 -17.20
N ARG A 8 21.74 -23.61 -16.81
CA ARG A 8 22.52 -24.11 -15.67
C ARG A 8 21.78 -23.99 -14.34
N ILE A 9 21.08 -22.87 -14.15
CA ILE A 9 20.25 -22.68 -12.95
C ILE A 9 19.15 -23.73 -12.88
N LYS A 10 18.44 -23.99 -13.98
CA LYS A 10 17.40 -25.02 -14.06
C LYS A 10 17.94 -26.41 -13.73
N THR A 11 19.07 -26.80 -14.30
CA THR A 11 19.71 -28.10 -14.00
C THR A 11 20.04 -28.19 -12.52
N PHE A 12 20.71 -27.18 -11.96
CA PHE A 12 21.06 -27.15 -10.54
C PHE A 12 19.83 -27.26 -9.62
N LEU A 13 18.77 -26.52 -9.92
CA LEU A 13 17.54 -26.54 -9.13
C LEU A 13 16.83 -27.91 -9.23
N ALA A 14 16.82 -28.53 -10.42
CA ALA A 14 16.24 -29.85 -10.62
C ALA A 14 17.01 -30.92 -9.82
N ASP A 15 18.34 -30.89 -9.87
CA ASP A 15 19.19 -31.85 -9.14
C ASP A 15 18.98 -31.70 -7.63
N LYS A 16 18.98 -30.47 -7.11
CA LYS A 16 18.71 -30.20 -5.70
C LYS A 16 17.34 -30.65 -5.25
N LEU A 17 16.31 -30.43 -6.05
CA LEU A 17 14.96 -30.90 -5.74
C LEU A 17 14.89 -32.44 -5.73
N GLN A 18 15.60 -33.11 -6.65
CA GLN A 18 15.65 -34.57 -6.66
C GLN A 18 16.34 -35.13 -5.41
N GLU A 19 17.49 -34.57 -5.01
CA GLU A 19 18.20 -34.94 -3.78
C GLU A 19 17.29 -34.78 -2.56
N GLU A 20 16.58 -33.65 -2.45
CA GLU A 20 15.67 -33.35 -1.35
C GLU A 20 14.48 -34.33 -1.28
N ILE A 21 13.89 -34.67 -2.43
CA ILE A 21 12.81 -35.67 -2.53
C ILE A 21 13.30 -37.05 -2.11
N LEU A 22 14.52 -37.44 -2.47
CA LEU A 22 15.08 -38.73 -2.05
C LEU A 22 15.23 -38.76 -0.53
N ARG A 23 15.81 -37.71 0.04
CA ARG A 23 15.96 -37.58 1.51
C ARG A 23 14.60 -37.63 2.22
N ARG A 24 13.59 -36.91 1.73
CA ARG A 24 12.24 -36.93 2.35
C ARG A 24 11.60 -38.31 2.30
N LYS A 25 11.79 -39.08 1.23
CA LYS A 25 11.24 -40.43 1.11
C LYS A 25 11.80 -41.42 2.10
N GLU A 26 13.03 -41.20 2.58
CA GLU A 26 13.62 -42.05 3.64
C GLU A 26 12.90 -41.86 4.97
N TYR A 27 12.46 -40.62 5.28
CA TYR A 27 11.78 -40.30 6.53
C TYR A 27 10.25 -40.41 6.46
N ASN A 28 9.66 -40.07 5.31
CA ASN A 28 8.20 -40.12 5.13
C ASN A 28 7.84 -40.55 3.71
N LYS A 29 7.20 -41.70 3.58
CA LYS A 29 6.75 -42.21 2.27
C LYS A 29 5.60 -41.38 1.68
N ASP A 30 4.81 -40.73 2.53
CA ASP A 30 3.64 -39.95 2.16
C ASP A 30 3.92 -38.42 2.22
N TRP A 31 5.16 -38.03 1.82
CA TRP A 31 5.53 -36.63 1.74
C TRP A 31 4.65 -35.84 0.77
N GLU A 32 4.36 -34.61 1.12
CA GLU A 32 3.64 -33.66 0.28
C GLU A 32 4.59 -32.60 -0.30
N ALA A 33 4.19 -32.06 -1.46
CA ALA A 33 4.96 -30.98 -2.12
C ALA A 33 4.88 -29.71 -1.28
N SER A 34 6.03 -29.10 -1.04
CA SER A 34 6.13 -27.81 -0.34
C SER A 34 6.02 -26.63 -1.30
N LEU A 35 5.81 -25.41 -0.74
CA LEU A 35 5.85 -24.19 -1.52
C LEU A 35 7.19 -23.97 -2.25
N SER A 36 8.31 -24.36 -1.60
CA SER A 36 9.65 -24.29 -2.20
C SER A 36 9.78 -25.21 -3.41
N ASP A 37 9.18 -26.41 -3.33
CA ASP A 37 9.15 -27.33 -4.45
C ASP A 37 8.39 -26.71 -5.64
N LEU A 38 7.21 -26.16 -5.39
CA LEU A 38 6.40 -25.53 -6.44
C LEU A 38 7.09 -24.34 -7.09
N ARG A 39 7.77 -23.50 -6.32
CA ARG A 39 8.59 -22.40 -6.84
C ARG A 39 9.68 -22.92 -7.77
N THR A 40 10.37 -23.99 -7.36
CA THR A 40 11.37 -24.67 -8.21
C THR A 40 10.73 -25.20 -9.48
N LEU A 41 9.61 -25.92 -9.40
CA LEU A 41 8.91 -26.44 -10.57
C LEU A 41 8.51 -25.32 -11.53
N TYR A 42 8.01 -24.21 -11.00
CA TYR A 42 7.60 -23.09 -11.85
C TYR A 42 8.78 -22.48 -12.61
N VAL A 43 9.95 -22.33 -11.99
CA VAL A 43 11.18 -21.88 -12.66
C VAL A 43 11.58 -22.84 -13.79
N LEU A 44 11.40 -24.16 -13.61
CA LEU A 44 11.72 -25.15 -14.63
C LEU A 44 10.85 -25.02 -15.89
N VAL A 45 9.55 -24.71 -15.73
CA VAL A 45 8.56 -24.76 -16.83
C VAL A 45 8.11 -23.40 -17.37
N LYS A 46 8.31 -22.29 -16.64
CA LYS A 46 7.78 -20.95 -16.97
C LYS A 46 8.06 -20.48 -18.39
N ASP A 47 9.23 -20.76 -18.95
CA ASP A 47 9.62 -20.29 -20.26
C ASP A 47 9.23 -21.26 -21.42
N GLY A 48 8.53 -22.34 -21.10
CA GLY A 48 8.13 -23.38 -22.08
C GLY A 48 9.28 -24.21 -22.67
N LYS A 49 10.51 -24.06 -22.13
CA LYS A 49 11.74 -24.72 -22.61
C LYS A 49 12.26 -25.76 -21.61
N ALA A 50 11.37 -26.42 -20.89
CA ALA A 50 11.74 -27.51 -19.98
C ALA A 50 12.18 -28.76 -20.75
N SER A 51 13.21 -29.45 -20.25
CA SER A 51 13.62 -30.74 -20.81
C SER A 51 12.63 -31.85 -20.44
N LYS A 52 12.76 -33.01 -21.08
CA LYS A 52 11.93 -34.18 -20.75
C LYS A 52 12.12 -34.62 -19.30
N GLU A 53 13.34 -34.58 -18.80
CA GLU A 53 13.66 -34.88 -17.40
C GLU A 53 13.02 -33.89 -16.44
N HIS A 54 13.02 -32.61 -16.80
CA HIS A 54 12.32 -31.56 -16.00
C HIS A 54 10.81 -31.86 -15.94
N TYR A 55 10.15 -32.17 -17.05
CA TYR A 55 8.72 -32.51 -17.04
C TYR A 55 8.44 -33.80 -16.25
N GLN A 56 9.32 -34.78 -16.26
CA GLN A 56 9.17 -35.99 -15.43
C GLN A 56 9.22 -35.65 -13.93
N LEU A 57 10.16 -34.76 -13.53
CA LEU A 57 10.26 -34.30 -12.16
C LEU A 57 9.02 -33.51 -11.74
N VAL A 58 8.56 -32.59 -12.60
CA VAL A 58 7.34 -31.82 -12.38
C VAL A 58 6.15 -32.75 -12.16
N ASN A 59 5.92 -33.70 -13.05
CA ASN A 59 4.82 -34.67 -12.94
C ASN A 59 4.88 -35.50 -11.64
N LYS A 60 6.09 -35.86 -11.19
CA LYS A 60 6.29 -36.62 -9.95
C LYS A 60 5.90 -35.81 -8.72
N VAL A 61 6.28 -34.53 -8.68
CA VAL A 61 6.00 -33.63 -7.54
C VAL A 61 4.54 -33.18 -7.55
N MET A 62 3.97 -32.85 -8.72
CA MET A 62 2.58 -32.43 -8.83
C MET A 62 1.56 -33.49 -8.41
N LYS A 63 1.92 -34.78 -8.47
CA LYS A 63 1.10 -35.87 -7.89
C LYS A 63 1.11 -35.88 -6.35
N ARG A 64 1.94 -35.09 -5.72
CA ARG A 64 2.10 -34.96 -4.27
C ARG A 64 1.55 -33.64 -3.74
N LEU A 65 0.69 -32.97 -4.53
CA LEU A 65 -0.06 -31.82 -4.01
C LEU A 65 -1.04 -32.29 -2.93
N PRO A 66 -1.22 -31.49 -1.86
CA PRO A 66 -2.31 -31.70 -0.90
C PRO A 66 -3.66 -31.72 -1.65
N LYS A 67 -4.64 -32.41 -1.10
CA LYS A 67 -5.97 -32.54 -1.72
C LYS A 67 -6.91 -31.41 -1.39
N ASP A 68 -6.71 -30.77 -0.25
CA ASP A 68 -7.57 -29.72 0.28
C ASP A 68 -6.96 -28.35 0.00
N TRP A 69 -7.54 -27.63 -0.98
CA TRP A 69 -7.10 -26.31 -1.39
C TRP A 69 -7.40 -25.21 -0.35
N GLU A 70 -8.39 -25.44 0.52
CA GLU A 70 -8.77 -24.43 1.53
C GLU A 70 -7.72 -24.28 2.61
N THR A 71 -6.95 -25.31 2.89
CA THR A 71 -5.89 -25.29 3.91
C THR A 71 -4.57 -24.70 3.42
N MET A 72 -4.43 -24.45 2.11
CA MET A 72 -3.17 -24.00 1.52
C MET A 72 -3.07 -22.50 1.46
N ASP A 73 -1.83 -21.98 1.55
CA ASP A 73 -1.55 -20.56 1.32
C ASP A 73 -1.93 -20.13 -0.10
N SER A 74 -2.38 -18.90 -0.26
CA SER A 74 -2.75 -18.34 -1.58
C SER A 74 -1.60 -18.33 -2.57
N GLU A 75 -0.36 -18.11 -2.12
CA GLU A 75 0.84 -18.24 -2.96
C GLU A 75 1.05 -19.66 -3.46
N TYR A 76 0.85 -20.64 -2.59
CA TYR A 76 0.94 -22.06 -2.97
C TYR A 76 -0.05 -22.40 -4.09
N ILE A 77 -1.31 -22.00 -3.92
CA ILE A 77 -2.37 -22.23 -4.89
C ILE A 77 -2.03 -21.57 -6.24
N ALA A 78 -1.60 -20.30 -6.21
CA ALA A 78 -1.25 -19.55 -7.41
C ALA A 78 -0.13 -20.22 -8.22
N ILE A 79 0.96 -20.64 -7.55
CA ILE A 79 2.08 -21.29 -8.22
C ILE A 79 1.68 -22.67 -8.74
N ALA A 80 0.89 -23.45 -7.98
CA ALA A 80 0.39 -24.73 -8.46
C ALA A 80 -0.47 -24.58 -9.73
N MET A 81 -1.32 -23.57 -9.79
CA MET A 81 -2.08 -23.22 -11.01
C MET A 81 -1.18 -22.91 -12.20
N LEU A 82 -0.15 -22.08 -11.98
CA LEU A 82 0.82 -21.73 -13.04
C LEU A 82 1.61 -22.94 -13.57
N VAL A 83 2.03 -23.84 -12.66
CA VAL A 83 2.72 -25.07 -13.04
C VAL A 83 1.81 -26.00 -13.85
N LYS A 84 0.55 -26.20 -13.43
CA LYS A 84 -0.45 -26.98 -14.17
C LYS A 84 -0.72 -26.41 -15.55
N HIS A 85 -0.89 -25.09 -15.64
CA HIS A 85 -1.09 -24.40 -16.91
C HIS A 85 0.09 -24.62 -17.85
N ALA A 86 1.34 -24.50 -17.35
CA ALA A 86 2.55 -24.74 -18.13
C ALA A 86 2.68 -26.18 -18.64
N GLN A 87 2.08 -27.16 -17.93
CA GLN A 87 1.96 -28.54 -18.34
C GLN A 87 0.81 -28.80 -19.33
N LYS A 88 0.00 -27.77 -19.66
CA LYS A 88 -1.24 -27.89 -20.45
C LYS A 88 -2.29 -28.79 -19.79
N GLU A 89 -2.24 -28.91 -18.47
CA GLU A 89 -3.25 -29.59 -17.68
C GLU A 89 -4.42 -28.66 -17.37
N THR A 90 -5.61 -29.23 -17.20
CA THR A 90 -6.79 -28.47 -16.77
C THR A 90 -6.58 -27.98 -15.35
N VAL A 91 -6.72 -26.66 -15.14
CA VAL A 91 -6.67 -26.07 -13.81
C VAL A 91 -7.95 -26.38 -13.08
N LEU A 92 -7.81 -26.77 -11.82
CA LEU A 92 -8.96 -27.10 -10.98
C LEU A 92 -9.78 -25.85 -10.67
N LYS A 93 -11.06 -25.87 -11.02
CA LYS A 93 -12.01 -24.78 -10.73
C LYS A 93 -12.06 -24.44 -9.23
N GLU A 94 -11.92 -25.45 -8.40
CA GLU A 94 -11.85 -25.32 -6.93
C GLU A 94 -10.71 -24.40 -6.47
N ALA A 95 -9.51 -24.54 -7.04
CA ALA A 95 -8.37 -23.68 -6.72
C ALA A 95 -8.66 -22.19 -7.04
N VAL A 96 -9.31 -21.93 -8.19
CA VAL A 96 -9.73 -20.58 -8.59
C VAL A 96 -10.80 -20.06 -7.62
N GLN A 97 -11.78 -20.87 -7.24
CA GLN A 97 -12.84 -20.48 -6.30
C GLN A 97 -12.29 -20.15 -4.92
N VAL A 98 -11.35 -20.94 -4.41
CA VAL A 98 -10.69 -20.67 -3.12
C VAL A 98 -9.93 -19.34 -3.16
N LEU A 99 -9.16 -19.08 -4.21
CA LEU A 99 -8.47 -17.78 -4.33
C LEU A 99 -9.46 -16.62 -4.44
N HIS A 100 -10.53 -16.80 -5.22
CA HIS A 100 -11.57 -15.77 -5.38
C HIS A 100 -12.24 -15.44 -4.04
N SER A 101 -12.56 -16.44 -3.23
CA SER A 101 -13.20 -16.23 -1.91
C SER A 101 -12.32 -15.50 -0.89
N ARG A 102 -11.00 -15.46 -1.12
CA ARG A 102 -10.01 -14.78 -0.25
C ARG A 102 -9.72 -13.35 -0.66
N LEU A 103 -10.23 -12.90 -1.82
CA LEU A 103 -10.06 -11.54 -2.26
C LEU A 103 -10.95 -10.61 -1.46
N GLU A 104 -10.37 -9.57 -0.89
CA GLU A 104 -11.09 -8.44 -0.30
C GLU A 104 -11.22 -7.32 -1.34
N HIS A 105 -12.33 -6.60 -1.28
CA HIS A 105 -12.65 -5.53 -2.22
C HIS A 105 -12.67 -4.19 -1.49
N SER A 106 -11.60 -3.41 -1.67
CA SER A 106 -11.49 -2.04 -1.20
C SER A 106 -10.52 -1.30 -2.11
N ASP A 107 -11.01 -0.34 -2.88
CA ASP A 107 -10.20 0.39 -3.89
C ASP A 107 -9.47 -0.53 -4.89
N GLY A 108 -10.14 -1.59 -5.31
CA GLY A 108 -9.64 -2.71 -6.07
C GLY A 108 -9.81 -4.03 -5.33
N ALA A 109 -9.30 -5.12 -5.88
CA ALA A 109 -9.32 -6.43 -5.25
C ALA A 109 -7.92 -6.83 -4.78
N TYR A 110 -7.79 -7.33 -3.55
CA TYR A 110 -6.52 -7.74 -2.96
C TYR A 110 -6.67 -8.91 -2.00
N LEU A 111 -5.55 -9.58 -1.72
CA LEU A 111 -5.48 -10.63 -0.70
C LEU A 111 -5.11 -10.02 0.64
N ALA A 112 -5.97 -10.17 1.64
CA ALA A 112 -5.64 -9.82 3.01
C ALA A 112 -4.57 -10.77 3.55
N TYR A 113 -3.40 -10.23 3.88
CA TYR A 113 -2.35 -10.98 4.54
C TYR A 113 -2.23 -10.56 6.00
N ARG A 114 -2.48 -11.50 6.90
CA ARG A 114 -2.41 -11.29 8.36
C ARG A 114 -1.14 -11.85 9.01
N GLY A 115 -0.06 -11.96 8.28
CA GLY A 115 1.20 -12.51 8.78
C GLY A 115 2.20 -11.45 9.23
N GLY A 116 3.21 -11.86 10.03
CA GLY A 116 4.25 -10.99 10.56
C GLY A 116 5.09 -10.28 9.48
N ALA A 117 5.56 -9.07 9.80
CA ALA A 117 6.40 -8.29 8.90
C ALA A 117 7.78 -8.90 8.74
N TYR A 118 8.18 -9.21 7.52
CA TYR A 118 9.59 -9.42 7.18
C TYR A 118 10.20 -8.08 6.70
N PRO A 119 11.34 -7.65 7.24
CA PRO A 119 11.86 -6.30 6.98
C PRO A 119 12.25 -6.00 5.54
N SER A 120 12.51 -7.02 4.73
CA SER A 120 13.14 -6.86 3.41
C SER A 120 12.23 -7.04 2.20
N ILE A 121 11.02 -7.61 2.37
CA ILE A 121 10.06 -7.87 1.28
C ILE A 121 8.66 -7.61 1.82
N ASP A 122 7.85 -6.86 1.08
CA ASP A 122 6.42 -6.76 1.37
C ASP A 122 5.73 -8.07 0.94
N ARG A 123 5.54 -8.96 1.91
CA ARG A 123 4.97 -10.28 1.64
C ARG A 123 3.55 -10.20 1.08
N ARG A 124 2.77 -9.20 1.45
CA ARG A 124 1.43 -8.95 0.91
C ARG A 124 1.51 -8.64 -0.59
N LEU A 125 2.39 -7.72 -0.96
CA LEU A 125 2.65 -7.35 -2.34
C LEU A 125 3.15 -8.55 -3.16
N HIS A 126 4.10 -9.32 -2.60
CA HIS A 126 4.65 -10.50 -3.25
C HIS A 126 3.57 -11.55 -3.55
N ILE A 127 2.73 -11.90 -2.57
CA ILE A 127 1.63 -12.87 -2.77
C ILE A 127 0.62 -12.33 -3.76
N HIS A 128 0.25 -11.06 -3.65
CA HIS A 128 -0.70 -10.42 -4.56
C HIS A 128 -0.22 -10.47 -6.01
N THR A 129 1.04 -10.14 -6.28
CA THR A 129 1.61 -10.19 -7.64
C THR A 129 1.68 -11.61 -8.20
N GLN A 130 1.94 -12.63 -7.36
CA GLN A 130 1.92 -14.03 -7.76
C GLN A 130 0.50 -14.51 -8.12
N VAL A 131 -0.49 -14.16 -7.30
CA VAL A 131 -1.90 -14.49 -7.59
C VAL A 131 -2.38 -13.78 -8.86
N MET A 132 -2.00 -12.52 -9.03
CA MET A 132 -2.34 -11.75 -10.22
C MET A 132 -1.70 -12.36 -11.49
N GLU A 133 -0.44 -12.81 -11.45
CA GLU A 133 0.21 -13.55 -12.52
C GLU A 133 -0.56 -14.85 -12.85
N ALA A 134 -0.96 -15.61 -11.82
CA ALA A 134 -1.74 -16.82 -12.00
C ALA A 134 -3.10 -16.53 -12.63
N TRP A 135 -3.80 -15.47 -12.18
CA TRP A 135 -5.11 -15.07 -12.73
C TRP A 135 -4.99 -14.67 -14.21
N GLN A 136 -4.04 -13.80 -14.55
CA GLN A 136 -3.77 -13.36 -15.92
C GLN A 136 -3.43 -14.49 -16.86
N THR A 137 -2.77 -15.55 -16.35
CA THR A 137 -2.30 -16.68 -17.16
C THR A 137 -3.36 -17.76 -17.32
N VAL A 138 -4.14 -18.04 -16.24
CA VAL A 138 -5.00 -19.21 -16.15
C VAL A 138 -6.47 -18.87 -16.40
N VAL A 139 -6.89 -17.64 -16.04
CA VAL A 139 -8.28 -17.15 -16.14
C VAL A 139 -8.30 -15.81 -16.88
N PRO A 140 -7.68 -15.67 -18.06
CA PRO A 140 -7.55 -14.39 -18.76
C PRO A 140 -8.89 -13.79 -19.19
N GLU A 141 -9.96 -14.58 -19.26
CA GLU A 141 -11.32 -14.15 -19.56
C GLU A 141 -11.92 -13.31 -18.44
N ASP A 142 -11.48 -13.46 -17.18
CA ASP A 142 -11.93 -12.62 -16.06
C ASP A 142 -11.18 -11.28 -16.02
N SER A 143 -11.35 -10.51 -17.08
CA SER A 143 -10.72 -9.19 -17.21
C SER A 143 -11.15 -8.20 -16.13
N THR A 144 -12.32 -8.39 -15.53
CA THR A 144 -12.83 -7.53 -14.46
C THR A 144 -12.02 -7.71 -13.20
N MET A 145 -11.78 -8.94 -12.76
CA MET A 145 -10.98 -9.23 -11.59
C MET A 145 -9.51 -8.80 -11.79
N ILE A 146 -8.95 -9.07 -12.98
CA ILE A 146 -7.60 -8.63 -13.33
C ILE A 146 -7.46 -7.11 -13.17
N LYS A 147 -8.41 -6.33 -13.70
CA LYS A 147 -8.42 -4.87 -13.56
C LYS A 147 -8.55 -4.41 -12.11
N GLN A 148 -9.37 -5.09 -11.30
CA GLN A 148 -9.52 -4.78 -9.88
C GLN A 148 -8.23 -5.05 -9.10
N MET A 149 -7.53 -6.14 -9.37
CA MET A 149 -6.22 -6.43 -8.77
C MET A 149 -5.15 -5.43 -9.22
N GLN A 150 -5.14 -5.03 -10.50
CA GLN A 150 -4.26 -3.98 -11.01
C GLN A 150 -4.52 -2.63 -10.33
N LEU A 151 -5.80 -2.27 -10.17
CA LEU A 151 -6.21 -1.03 -9.53
C LEU A 151 -5.71 -0.95 -8.09
N TRP A 152 -5.88 -2.03 -7.32
CA TRP A 152 -5.34 -2.09 -5.96
C TRP A 152 -3.82 -1.87 -5.93
N LEU A 153 -3.07 -2.57 -6.81
CA LEU A 153 -1.61 -2.47 -6.88
C LEU A 153 -1.14 -1.04 -7.22
N LEU A 154 -1.84 -0.36 -8.12
CA LEU A 154 -1.58 1.03 -8.46
C LEU A 154 -1.92 1.98 -7.30
N ASN A 155 -3.03 1.76 -6.61
CA ASN A 155 -3.41 2.55 -5.44
C ASN A 155 -2.41 2.39 -4.29
N GLN A 156 -1.84 1.20 -4.10
CA GLN A 156 -0.73 1.03 -3.14
C GLN A 156 0.45 1.94 -3.49
N LYS A 157 0.81 2.06 -4.76
CA LYS A 157 1.92 2.93 -5.20
C LYS A 157 1.65 4.42 -4.95
N ARG A 158 0.40 4.86 -4.90
CA ARG A 158 0.03 6.27 -4.63
C ARG A 158 0.23 6.64 -3.17
N THR A 159 -0.06 5.73 -2.25
CA THR A 159 0.00 6.00 -0.80
C THR A 159 1.26 5.47 -0.14
N GLN A 160 1.96 4.54 -0.79
CA GLN A 160 3.13 3.85 -0.25
C GLN A 160 4.21 3.68 -1.30
N GLY A 161 5.47 3.61 -0.87
CA GLY A 161 6.59 3.15 -1.69
C GLY A 161 6.64 1.63 -1.77
N TRP A 162 7.09 1.07 -2.89
CA TRP A 162 7.48 -0.34 -2.91
C TRP A 162 8.85 -0.49 -2.27
N LYS A 163 8.92 -1.29 -1.19
CA LYS A 163 10.04 -1.29 -0.24
C LYS A 163 11.37 -1.81 -0.81
N SER A 164 11.31 -2.66 -1.84
CA SER A 164 12.50 -3.26 -2.42
C SER A 164 12.50 -3.22 -3.94
N PRO A 165 13.68 -3.31 -4.60
CA PRO A 165 13.75 -3.47 -6.06
C PRO A 165 12.99 -4.71 -6.56
N ILE A 166 12.94 -5.78 -5.77
CA ILE A 166 12.21 -7.02 -6.11
C ILE A 166 10.71 -6.74 -6.13
N ASP A 167 10.19 -6.00 -5.14
CA ASP A 167 8.77 -5.61 -5.11
C ASP A 167 8.41 -4.74 -6.32
N CYS A 168 9.29 -3.80 -6.69
CA CYS A 168 9.11 -2.99 -7.90
C CYS A 168 9.05 -3.85 -9.18
N ILE A 169 9.98 -4.79 -9.32
CA ILE A 169 10.03 -5.69 -10.49
C ILE A 169 8.77 -6.55 -10.56
N ASN A 170 8.38 -7.17 -9.45
CA ASN A 170 7.19 -8.02 -9.40
C ASN A 170 5.91 -7.22 -9.72
N ALA A 171 5.78 -6.01 -9.16
CA ALA A 171 4.65 -5.15 -9.41
C ALA A 171 4.56 -4.71 -10.88
N VAL A 172 5.68 -4.26 -11.47
CA VAL A 172 5.73 -3.87 -12.89
C VAL A 172 5.42 -5.08 -13.78
N PHE A 173 6.00 -6.24 -13.49
CA PHE A 173 5.73 -7.47 -14.24
C PHE A 173 4.25 -7.85 -14.20
N ALA A 174 3.63 -7.81 -13.03
CA ALA A 174 2.21 -8.10 -12.86
C ALA A 174 1.30 -7.09 -13.57
N LEU A 175 1.62 -5.79 -13.49
CA LEU A 175 0.87 -4.72 -14.17
C LEU A 175 0.93 -4.84 -15.70
N THR A 176 2.07 -5.28 -16.25
CA THR A 176 2.29 -5.38 -17.70
C THR A 176 1.91 -6.75 -18.28
N GLY A 177 1.47 -7.68 -17.44
CA GLY A 177 1.22 -9.07 -17.87
C GLY A 177 2.46 -9.76 -18.41
N GLY A 178 3.65 -9.42 -17.90
CA GLY A 178 4.94 -9.97 -18.32
C GLY A 178 5.50 -9.41 -19.64
N LYS A 179 4.83 -8.42 -20.24
CA LYS A 179 5.23 -7.83 -21.54
C LYS A 179 6.04 -6.55 -21.34
N ILE A 180 7.23 -6.66 -20.77
CA ILE A 180 8.08 -5.49 -20.44
C ILE A 180 8.69 -4.86 -21.70
N ASP A 181 8.93 -5.63 -22.76
CA ASP A 181 9.61 -5.15 -23.96
C ASP A 181 8.79 -4.19 -24.84
N THR A 182 7.51 -4.01 -24.54
CA THR A 182 6.59 -3.19 -25.34
C THR A 182 6.03 -1.96 -24.63
N ILE A 183 6.61 -1.61 -23.48
CA ILE A 183 6.18 -0.39 -22.76
C ILE A 183 6.74 0.84 -23.49
N SER A 184 6.02 1.35 -24.48
CA SER A 184 6.12 2.77 -24.79
C SER A 184 5.48 3.51 -23.60
N MET A 185 6.27 4.22 -22.81
CA MET A 185 5.75 5.12 -21.78
C MET A 185 4.87 6.14 -22.50
N PRO A 186 3.54 6.09 -22.36
CA PRO A 186 2.73 7.20 -22.84
C PRO A 186 3.16 8.42 -22.03
N THR A 187 3.41 9.50 -22.71
CA THR A 187 3.63 10.81 -22.06
C THR A 187 2.44 11.05 -21.15
N PRO A 188 2.63 11.28 -19.83
CA PRO A 188 1.51 11.50 -18.95
C PRO A 188 0.73 12.71 -19.45
N ASN A 189 -0.46 12.46 -19.98
CA ASN A 189 -1.35 13.52 -20.43
C ASN A 189 -2.10 14.04 -19.21
N VAL A 190 -1.47 14.97 -18.48
CA VAL A 190 -2.11 15.67 -17.38
C VAL A 190 -2.90 16.84 -17.96
N VAL A 191 -4.21 16.71 -18.04
CA VAL A 191 -5.10 17.81 -18.38
C VAL A 191 -5.44 18.55 -17.09
N ARG A 192 -5.11 19.82 -17.04
CA ARG A 192 -5.54 20.74 -15.97
C ARG A 192 -6.48 21.75 -16.58
N ASP A 193 -7.66 21.87 -16.01
CA ASP A 193 -8.63 22.87 -16.42
C ASP A 193 -9.13 23.63 -15.20
N THR A 194 -9.38 24.91 -15.34
CA THR A 194 -9.92 25.77 -14.28
C THR A 194 -11.30 26.25 -14.70
N LEU A 195 -12.30 25.88 -13.92
CA LEU A 195 -13.69 26.21 -14.20
C LEU A 195 -14.19 27.30 -13.26
N ASP A 196 -14.89 28.30 -13.79
CA ASP A 196 -15.59 29.28 -12.97
C ASP A 196 -16.90 28.66 -12.42
N THR A 197 -16.97 28.52 -11.09
CA THR A 197 -18.14 27.95 -10.40
C THR A 197 -19.40 28.78 -10.55
N LYS A 198 -19.31 30.04 -10.91
CA LYS A 198 -20.51 30.89 -11.17
C LYS A 198 -21.31 30.42 -12.39
N PHE A 199 -20.65 29.76 -13.34
CA PHE A 199 -21.25 29.32 -14.60
C PHE A 199 -21.33 27.81 -14.76
N THR A 200 -20.70 27.03 -13.87
CA THR A 200 -20.62 25.57 -13.98
C THR A 200 -21.35 24.91 -12.83
N HIS A 201 -22.57 24.41 -13.09
CA HIS A 201 -23.37 23.68 -12.09
C HIS A 201 -23.21 22.16 -12.16
N LYS A 202 -22.65 21.64 -13.24
CA LYS A 202 -22.45 20.23 -13.47
C LYS A 202 -21.24 19.98 -14.36
N MET A 203 -20.36 19.10 -13.92
CA MET A 203 -19.22 18.63 -14.70
C MET A 203 -19.37 17.13 -14.96
N THR A 204 -19.15 16.70 -16.20
CA THR A 204 -19.13 15.28 -16.57
C THR A 204 -17.73 14.95 -17.07
N ILE A 205 -17.09 13.96 -16.43
CA ILE A 205 -15.78 13.46 -16.82
C ILE A 205 -15.97 12.07 -17.42
N SER A 206 -15.50 11.88 -18.64
CA SER A 206 -15.61 10.59 -19.35
C SER A 206 -14.23 10.00 -19.58
N ASN A 207 -14.06 8.75 -19.17
CA ASN A 207 -12.84 7.98 -19.47
C ASN A 207 -13.06 7.21 -20.79
N THR A 208 -12.34 7.59 -21.82
CA THR A 208 -12.34 6.93 -23.14
C THR A 208 -11.27 5.84 -23.26
N PHE A 209 -10.39 5.71 -22.25
CA PHE A 209 -9.35 4.69 -22.23
C PHE A 209 -9.87 3.39 -21.62
N SER A 210 -9.29 2.27 -22.03
CA SER A 210 -9.58 0.95 -21.45
C SER A 210 -9.01 0.77 -20.04
N GLN A 211 -8.15 1.68 -19.59
CA GLN A 211 -7.47 1.62 -18.29
C GLN A 211 -8.07 2.61 -17.31
N PRO A 212 -7.95 2.36 -15.99
CA PRO A 212 -8.38 3.30 -14.96
C PRO A 212 -7.70 4.66 -15.12
N MET A 213 -8.44 5.72 -14.86
CA MET A 213 -7.96 7.10 -14.84
C MET A 213 -8.22 7.70 -13.46
N TRP A 214 -7.25 8.42 -12.92
CA TRP A 214 -7.43 9.19 -11.69
C TRP A 214 -7.86 10.61 -12.03
N VAL A 215 -8.87 11.06 -11.34
CA VAL A 215 -9.40 12.42 -11.48
C VAL A 215 -9.46 13.06 -10.10
N ALA A 216 -8.94 14.28 -9.98
CA ALA A 216 -9.08 15.09 -8.79
C ALA A 216 -9.78 16.40 -9.16
N VAL A 217 -10.77 16.79 -8.38
CA VAL A 217 -11.48 18.05 -8.51
C VAL A 217 -11.22 18.86 -7.25
N TYR A 218 -10.68 20.05 -7.40
CA TYR A 218 -10.41 20.97 -6.30
C TYR A 218 -11.34 22.15 -6.42
N ALA A 219 -12.05 22.46 -5.34
CA ALA A 219 -12.78 23.72 -5.20
C ALA A 219 -12.01 24.64 -4.24
N GLU A 220 -11.78 25.88 -4.66
CA GLU A 220 -11.11 26.88 -3.86
C GLU A 220 -12.09 28.03 -3.58
N TYR A 221 -12.28 28.35 -2.30
CA TYR A 221 -13.15 29.43 -1.86
C TYR A 221 -12.68 30.01 -0.54
N PHE A 222 -13.08 31.24 -0.26
CA PHE A 222 -12.71 31.94 0.95
C PHE A 222 -13.84 31.83 1.98
N LEU A 223 -13.51 31.35 3.18
CA LEU A 223 -14.42 31.29 4.31
C LEU A 223 -13.79 31.95 5.53
N PRO A 224 -14.60 32.55 6.45
CA PRO A 224 -14.11 32.88 7.77
C PRO A 224 -13.54 31.63 8.47
N MET A 225 -12.39 31.76 9.11
CA MET A 225 -11.67 30.65 9.71
C MET A 225 -12.50 29.88 10.76
N ASP A 226 -13.37 30.58 11.49
CA ASP A 226 -14.25 30.02 12.51
C ASP A 226 -15.43 29.21 11.93
N SER A 227 -15.68 29.32 10.61
CA SER A 227 -16.73 28.56 9.92
C SER A 227 -16.22 27.36 9.14
N ILE A 228 -14.93 27.02 9.31
CA ILE A 228 -14.33 25.82 8.68
C ILE A 228 -14.58 24.62 9.59
N ASP A 229 -15.47 23.73 9.17
CA ASP A 229 -15.68 22.44 9.82
C ASP A 229 -14.54 21.47 9.52
N ALA A 230 -14.31 20.49 10.40
CA ALA A 230 -13.33 19.45 10.14
C ALA A 230 -13.80 18.57 8.97
N ASP A 231 -12.91 18.33 8.04
CA ASP A 231 -13.18 17.48 6.86
C ASP A 231 -12.00 16.57 6.53
N GLY A 232 -12.31 15.40 5.97
CA GLY A 232 -11.33 14.44 5.47
C GLY A 232 -11.94 13.07 5.20
N THR A 233 -11.65 12.52 4.04
CA THR A 233 -12.15 11.21 3.62
C THR A 233 -11.26 10.07 4.09
N ASP A 234 -9.97 10.25 4.04
CA ASP A 234 -8.94 9.23 4.27
C ASP A 234 -8.26 9.35 5.64
N PHE A 235 -8.23 10.57 6.17
CA PHE A 235 -7.84 10.86 7.53
C PHE A 235 -9.02 11.49 8.27
N ALA A 236 -9.07 11.29 9.59
CA ALA A 236 -9.79 12.18 10.49
C ALA A 236 -8.78 12.86 11.43
N LEU A 237 -8.91 14.15 11.61
CA LEU A 237 -8.03 14.96 12.44
C LEU A 237 -8.84 15.72 13.49
N THR A 238 -8.61 15.40 14.78
CA THR A 238 -9.22 16.08 15.90
C THR A 238 -8.16 16.74 16.76
N ARG A 239 -8.44 17.94 17.25
CA ARG A 239 -7.56 18.70 18.15
C ARG A 239 -8.29 19.00 19.47
N SER A 240 -7.55 18.94 20.58
CA SER A 240 -8.01 19.36 21.91
C SER A 240 -6.89 20.04 22.69
N PHE A 241 -7.27 20.82 23.67
CA PHE A 241 -6.36 21.58 24.53
C PHE A 241 -6.53 21.15 25.99
N SER A 242 -5.43 21.11 26.76
CA SER A 242 -5.46 20.82 28.19
C SER A 242 -6.21 21.90 28.97
N HIS A 243 -6.15 23.16 28.53
CA HIS A 243 -6.82 24.31 29.10
C HIS A 243 -7.44 25.18 28.02
N GLN A 244 -8.71 25.53 28.16
CA GLN A 244 -9.39 26.44 27.24
C GLN A 244 -9.11 27.91 27.52
N ASN A 245 -8.84 28.25 28.76
CA ASN A 245 -8.59 29.63 29.25
C ASN A 245 -7.34 29.63 30.14
N PRO A 246 -6.13 29.46 29.59
CA PRO A 246 -4.91 29.53 30.37
C PRO A 246 -4.61 30.98 30.82
N SER A 247 -3.78 31.16 31.85
CA SER A 247 -3.14 32.42 32.18
C SER A 247 -1.78 32.58 31.55
N VAL A 248 -1.28 33.80 31.46
CA VAL A 248 0.08 34.09 31.02
C VAL A 248 1.09 33.28 31.86
N GLY A 249 2.00 32.59 31.23
CA GLY A 249 2.97 31.68 31.87
C GLY A 249 2.52 30.23 31.97
N ASP A 250 1.25 29.93 31.75
CA ASP A 250 0.77 28.54 31.80
C ASP A 250 1.27 27.72 30.62
N ARG A 251 1.50 26.43 30.87
CA ARG A 251 1.75 25.45 29.82
C ARG A 251 0.44 24.87 29.33
N VAL A 252 0.26 24.91 28.03
CA VAL A 252 -0.90 24.37 27.32
C VAL A 252 -0.44 23.19 26.45
N THR A 253 -1.06 22.04 26.65
CA THR A 253 -0.83 20.85 25.79
C THR A 253 -1.92 20.80 24.74
N GLU A 254 -1.53 20.86 23.49
CA GLU A 254 -2.38 20.48 22.36
C GLU A 254 -2.26 18.99 22.08
N THR A 255 -3.38 18.32 21.94
CA THR A 255 -3.45 16.90 21.60
C THR A 255 -4.14 16.75 20.25
N TYR A 256 -3.45 16.12 19.33
CA TYR A 256 -3.92 15.77 18.00
C TYR A 256 -4.23 14.28 17.94
N ILE A 257 -5.46 13.94 17.55
CA ILE A 257 -5.88 12.57 17.29
C ILE A 257 -6.00 12.43 15.78
N ILE A 258 -5.22 11.51 15.21
CA ILE A 258 -5.19 11.18 13.81
C ILE A 258 -5.78 9.77 13.63
N GLU A 259 -6.81 9.63 12.82
CA GLU A 259 -7.32 8.34 12.39
C GLU A 259 -6.96 8.13 10.92
N ALA A 260 -6.10 7.15 10.64
CA ALA A 260 -5.68 6.76 9.30
C ALA A 260 -6.48 5.54 8.83
N LYS A 261 -7.23 5.67 7.74
CA LYS A 261 -8.10 4.60 7.23
C LYS A 261 -7.37 3.52 6.43
N ARG A 262 -6.11 3.75 6.07
CA ARG A 262 -5.21 2.81 5.38
C ARG A 262 -3.76 3.10 5.75
N ASP A 263 -2.82 2.34 5.19
CA ASP A 263 -1.40 2.59 5.36
C ASP A 263 -0.96 3.74 4.44
N TYR A 264 -0.27 4.74 5.02
CA TYR A 264 0.27 5.89 4.29
C TYR A 264 1.76 6.04 4.53
N GLU A 265 2.46 6.58 3.53
CA GLU A 265 3.85 7.01 3.64
C GLU A 265 3.99 8.49 3.29
N PHE A 266 5.02 9.12 3.85
CA PHE A 266 5.34 10.53 3.61
C PHE A 266 4.18 11.48 3.96
N VAL A 267 3.64 11.33 5.17
CA VAL A 267 2.55 12.16 5.69
C VAL A 267 3.12 13.39 6.38
N VAL A 268 2.52 14.54 6.15
CA VAL A 268 2.82 15.77 6.90
C VAL A 268 1.58 16.19 7.68
N LEU A 269 1.74 16.34 9.00
CA LEU A 269 0.79 17.06 9.86
C LEU A 269 1.34 18.46 10.08
N SER A 270 0.65 19.48 9.60
CA SER A 270 0.98 20.88 9.80
C SER A 270 0.05 21.50 10.83
N VAL A 271 0.65 22.03 11.88
CA VAL A 271 -0.04 22.54 13.06
C VAL A 271 0.22 24.04 13.16
N PRO A 272 -0.76 24.90 12.83
CA PRO A 272 -0.64 26.35 13.04
C PRO A 272 -0.54 26.69 14.52
N ARG A 273 0.16 27.75 14.82
CA ARG A 273 0.38 28.26 16.17
C ARG A 273 -0.34 29.59 16.38
N SER A 274 -0.92 29.76 17.56
CA SER A 274 -1.44 31.05 18.02
C SER A 274 -0.30 32.06 18.18
N GLY A 275 -0.54 33.30 17.82
CA GLY A 275 0.45 34.39 17.97
C GLY A 275 0.77 34.77 19.43
N ALA A 276 0.05 34.17 20.38
CA ALA A 276 0.26 34.41 21.81
C ALA A 276 0.94 33.24 22.53
N THR A 277 1.38 32.22 21.78
CA THR A 277 1.96 31.02 22.39
C THR A 277 3.34 30.74 21.80
N GLU A 278 4.26 30.27 22.66
CA GLU A 278 5.59 29.84 22.28
C GLU A 278 5.76 28.33 22.51
N PRO A 279 6.31 27.56 21.54
CA PRO A 279 6.52 26.13 21.72
C PRO A 279 7.58 25.86 22.79
N CYS A 280 7.29 24.92 23.70
CA CYS A 280 8.25 24.51 24.72
C CYS A 280 9.48 23.83 24.07
N THR A 281 9.28 23.11 22.98
CA THR A 281 10.37 22.56 22.16
C THR A 281 10.65 23.51 21.01
N LYS A 282 11.75 24.26 21.08
CA LYS A 282 12.11 25.30 20.09
C LYS A 282 12.96 24.77 18.92
N LEU A 283 13.57 23.60 19.07
CA LEU A 283 14.46 23.02 18.07
C LEU A 283 13.76 21.95 17.27
N SER A 284 13.98 21.96 15.96
CA SER A 284 13.57 20.87 15.08
C SER A 284 14.33 19.59 15.41
N THR A 285 13.63 18.48 15.55
CA THR A 285 14.22 17.22 16.01
C THR A 285 13.42 16.00 15.55
N TYR A 286 14.08 14.85 15.59
CA TYR A 286 13.41 13.57 15.47
C TYR A 286 12.73 13.19 16.80
N GLY A 287 11.55 12.62 16.71
CA GLY A 287 10.79 12.19 17.87
C GLY A 287 9.99 10.92 17.62
N TRP A 288 9.53 10.35 18.73
CA TRP A 288 8.61 9.23 18.73
C TRP A 288 7.54 9.46 19.79
N GLN A 289 6.28 9.35 19.40
CA GLN A 289 5.15 9.42 20.33
C GLN A 289 4.13 8.33 19.99
N LYS A 290 3.78 7.51 20.98
CA LYS A 290 2.69 6.52 20.94
C LYS A 290 2.61 5.74 19.60
N GLY A 291 3.74 5.21 19.12
CA GLY A 291 3.81 4.41 17.92
C GLY A 291 4.10 5.17 16.62
N VAL A 292 4.24 6.50 16.66
CA VAL A 292 4.57 7.31 15.49
C VAL A 292 5.99 7.85 15.60
N ASN A 293 6.81 7.53 14.58
CA ASN A 293 8.10 8.18 14.37
C ASN A 293 7.90 9.40 13.47
N TYR A 294 8.54 10.50 13.80
CA TYR A 294 8.45 11.73 13.03
C TYR A 294 9.73 12.55 13.08
N TYR A 295 9.92 13.42 12.09
CA TYR A 295 10.79 14.58 12.19
C TYR A 295 9.90 15.81 12.40
N MET A 296 10.11 16.51 13.50
CA MET A 296 9.39 17.74 13.83
C MET A 296 10.20 18.94 13.37
N GLN A 297 9.60 19.81 12.58
CA GLN A 297 10.17 21.08 12.16
C GLN A 297 9.40 22.24 12.81
N VAL A 298 10.05 22.95 13.70
CA VAL A 298 9.46 24.13 14.37
C VAL A 298 9.73 25.37 13.52
N ARG A 299 8.66 26.08 13.19
CA ARG A 299 8.68 27.35 12.45
C ARG A 299 8.04 28.48 13.27
N GLU A 300 8.12 29.71 12.80
CA GLU A 300 7.55 30.87 13.52
C GLU A 300 6.02 30.77 13.66
N THR A 301 5.31 30.35 12.63
CA THR A 301 3.85 30.37 12.58
C THR A 301 3.21 28.99 12.76
N HIS A 302 3.97 27.91 12.64
CA HIS A 302 3.46 26.54 12.68
C HIS A 302 4.56 25.55 13.02
N THR A 303 4.14 24.32 13.35
CA THR A 303 5.04 23.17 13.50
C THR A 303 4.61 22.08 12.53
N ASP A 304 5.55 21.55 11.75
CA ASP A 304 5.32 20.45 10.82
C ASP A 304 5.87 19.15 11.41
N TYR A 305 5.08 18.09 11.36
CA TYR A 305 5.47 16.72 11.68
C TYR A 305 5.56 15.93 10.37
N PHE A 306 6.77 15.56 9.95
CA PHE A 306 7.02 14.69 8.82
C PHE A 306 7.04 13.25 9.30
N ILE A 307 6.04 12.49 8.93
CA ILE A 307 5.81 11.11 9.35
C ILE A 307 6.15 10.19 8.17
N PRO A 308 7.27 9.43 8.22
CA PRO A 308 7.67 8.59 7.09
C PRO A 308 6.67 7.48 6.79
N GLN A 309 6.10 6.88 7.83
CA GLN A 309 5.13 5.80 7.73
C GLN A 309 4.04 5.98 8.78
N LEU A 310 2.78 5.96 8.34
CA LEU A 310 1.58 6.02 9.16
C LEU A 310 0.65 4.87 8.76
N PRO A 311 0.78 3.67 9.37
CA PRO A 311 -0.10 2.54 9.11
C PRO A 311 -1.57 2.84 9.43
N HIS A 312 -2.47 2.00 8.96
CA HIS A 312 -3.88 2.05 9.38
C HIS A 312 -3.99 2.00 10.91
N GLY A 313 -4.70 2.97 11.49
CA GLY A 313 -4.86 3.03 12.94
C GLY A 313 -5.19 4.41 13.48
N ARG A 314 -5.20 4.50 14.82
CA ARG A 314 -5.45 5.73 15.57
C ARG A 314 -4.20 6.13 16.34
N TYR A 315 -3.77 7.37 16.12
CA TYR A 315 -2.53 7.91 16.67
C TYR A 315 -2.79 9.19 17.47
N VAL A 316 -1.93 9.45 18.44
CA VAL A 316 -2.02 10.65 19.29
C VAL A 316 -0.67 11.33 19.30
N LEU A 317 -0.63 12.59 18.86
CA LEU A 317 0.53 13.48 18.98
C LEU A 317 0.21 14.63 19.92
N GLN A 318 1.19 15.02 20.73
CA GLN A 318 1.06 16.11 21.68
C GLN A 318 2.16 17.14 21.45
N LEU A 319 1.79 18.40 21.57
CA LEU A 319 2.67 19.54 21.46
C LEU A 319 2.38 20.49 22.64
N GLU A 320 3.44 20.97 23.29
CA GLU A 320 3.33 21.86 24.44
C GLU A 320 3.76 23.27 24.09
N TYR A 321 3.00 24.24 24.57
CA TYR A 321 3.27 25.66 24.44
C TYR A 321 3.24 26.34 25.82
N THR A 322 3.90 27.50 25.90
CA THR A 322 3.71 28.46 26.96
C THR A 322 2.82 29.59 26.45
N ALA A 323 1.80 29.97 27.21
CA ALA A 323 0.98 31.15 26.95
C ALA A 323 1.76 32.42 27.36
N GLU A 324 1.99 33.34 26.42
CA GLU A 324 2.90 34.48 26.65
C GLU A 324 2.18 35.84 26.70
N ARG A 325 0.99 35.93 26.11
CA ARG A 325 0.26 37.19 26.01
C ARG A 325 -1.22 36.98 26.28
N SER A 326 -1.80 37.83 27.14
CA SER A 326 -3.24 37.82 27.39
C SER A 326 -4.03 38.34 26.16
N GLY A 327 -5.26 37.84 26.02
CA GLY A 327 -6.16 38.22 24.94
C GLY A 327 -6.87 37.02 24.31
N GLN A 328 -7.58 37.28 23.21
CA GLN A 328 -8.24 36.24 22.39
C GLN A 328 -7.54 36.03 21.07
N TYR A 329 -7.17 34.79 20.81
CA TYR A 329 -6.36 34.42 19.66
C TYR A 329 -6.97 33.24 18.91
N SER A 330 -6.82 33.26 17.59
CA SER A 330 -7.09 32.13 16.73
C SER A 330 -5.91 31.15 16.77
N THR A 331 -6.20 29.86 16.80
CA THR A 331 -5.17 28.81 16.77
C THR A 331 -4.87 28.29 15.36
N GLY A 332 -5.64 28.75 14.37
CA GLY A 332 -5.55 28.26 12.98
C GLY A 332 -6.15 26.87 12.78
N VAL A 333 -6.18 26.41 11.55
CA VAL A 333 -6.73 25.12 11.13
C VAL A 333 -5.58 24.14 10.89
N PRO A 334 -5.43 23.07 11.69
CA PRO A 334 -4.42 22.04 11.45
C PRO A 334 -4.78 21.22 10.23
N THR A 335 -3.76 20.81 9.47
CA THR A 335 -3.93 20.01 8.26
C THR A 335 -3.03 18.78 8.28
N ILE A 336 -3.51 17.69 7.70
CA ILE A 336 -2.73 16.47 7.47
C ILE A 336 -2.86 16.06 6.01
N LYS A 337 -1.77 15.69 5.36
CA LYS A 337 -1.77 15.24 3.95
C LYS A 337 -0.62 14.30 3.63
N CYS A 338 -0.78 13.51 2.58
CA CYS A 338 0.32 12.81 1.94
C CYS A 338 1.10 13.77 1.03
N CYS A 339 2.44 13.78 1.12
CA CYS A 339 3.28 14.68 0.32
C CYS A 339 3.20 14.43 -1.18
N TYR A 340 3.04 13.16 -1.57
CA TYR A 340 3.06 12.73 -2.98
C TYR A 340 1.70 12.40 -3.56
N ALA A 341 0.64 12.49 -2.74
CA ALA A 341 -0.75 12.24 -3.12
C ALA A 341 -1.65 13.17 -2.30
N GLU A 342 -1.66 14.45 -2.67
CA GLU A 342 -2.31 15.53 -1.91
C GLU A 342 -3.83 15.39 -1.79
N GLU A 343 -4.46 14.56 -2.61
CA GLU A 343 -5.86 14.19 -2.51
C GLU A 343 -6.17 13.41 -1.21
N PHE A 344 -5.18 12.72 -0.63
CA PHE A 344 -5.28 12.11 0.70
C PHE A 344 -4.92 13.16 1.75
N ARG A 345 -5.93 13.89 2.19
CA ARG A 345 -5.80 14.98 3.14
C ARG A 345 -7.00 15.08 4.07
N ALA A 346 -6.79 15.74 5.19
CA ALA A 346 -7.84 16.19 6.10
C ALA A 346 -7.42 17.47 6.78
N HIS A 347 -8.38 18.17 7.33
CA HIS A 347 -8.13 19.30 8.22
C HIS A 347 -9.06 19.25 9.45
N GLY A 348 -8.58 19.81 10.53
CA GLY A 348 -9.37 20.01 11.73
C GLY A 348 -10.12 21.35 11.71
N THR A 349 -10.47 21.83 12.88
CA THR A 349 -11.18 23.09 13.09
C THR A 349 -10.27 24.15 13.69
N ASN A 350 -10.60 25.42 13.45
CA ASN A 350 -10.06 26.51 14.24
C ASN A 350 -10.63 26.49 15.66
N HIS A 351 -9.83 26.91 16.64
CA HIS A 351 -10.28 27.16 17.98
C HIS A 351 -9.86 28.59 18.43
N ARG A 352 -10.62 29.18 19.33
CA ARG A 352 -10.23 30.41 19.99
C ARG A 352 -9.66 30.11 21.36
N LEU A 353 -8.45 30.58 21.60
CA LEU A 353 -7.76 30.51 22.88
C LEU A 353 -7.91 31.84 23.58
N SER A 354 -8.49 31.83 24.77
CA SER A 354 -8.63 33.03 25.62
C SER A 354 -7.61 32.94 26.75
N ILE A 355 -6.58 33.79 26.68
CA ILE A 355 -5.49 33.82 27.66
C ILE A 355 -5.76 34.98 28.65
N LYS A 356 -5.77 34.69 29.94
CA LYS A 356 -5.91 35.64 31.02
C LYS A 356 -4.56 36.20 31.43
N ASP A 357 -4.57 37.38 32.07
CA ASP A 357 -3.38 37.96 32.69
C ASP A 357 -2.85 37.09 33.84
#